data_af8a140e89865b735128aa0bb12a506e
#
_entry.id   af8a140e89865b735128aa0bb12a506e
#
_cell.length_a   1.000
_cell.length_b   1.000
_cell.length_c   1.000
_cell.angle_alpha   90.00
_cell.angle_beta   90.00
_cell.angle_gamma   90.00
#
_symmetry.space_group_name_H-M   'P 1'
#
loop_
_entity.id
_entity.type
_entity.pdbx_description
1 polymer ?
#
loop_
_entity_poly.entity_id
_entity_poly.type
_entity_poly.pdbx_seq_one_letter_code
_entity_poly.pdbx_strand_id
1 'polypeptide(L)'
;IMLSIEEIKLLIEKLEKVKKEDLQELIESNLKILKDLALAVDANNKQIIDRLDKTPEWYNKDREEKLRNPTVDPVTARQVQSKIFQFARTNIYNSLEIGPGNGMFSMDFRAWRLNYFLDITHAVENPIRNKFNVRHHKYLKFYKTQDTECSNIPQGSCNLVFSWDTFVFFTQQHIQQYLHDIKRVLIPGGYCFIQYA
;
A
#
# COMPACT_ATOMS: atom_id res chain seq x y z
N ILE A 1 -8.89 18.06 -35.99
CA ILE A 1 -8.43 19.13 -36.90
C ILE A 1 -7.83 18.41 -38.10
N MET A 2 -8.48 18.50 -39.28
CA MET A 2 -7.93 17.98 -40.53
C MET A 2 -7.09 19.10 -41.16
N LEU A 3 -5.81 18.83 -41.40
CA LEU A 3 -4.95 19.73 -42.15
C LEU A 3 -5.32 19.71 -43.63
N SER A 4 -5.28 20.88 -44.31
CA SER A 4 -5.45 20.96 -45.74
C SER A 4 -4.25 20.38 -46.46
N ILE A 5 -4.46 19.98 -47.74
CA ILE A 5 -3.37 19.44 -48.57
C ILE A 5 -2.21 20.44 -48.70
N GLU A 6 -2.51 21.73 -48.75
CA GLU A 6 -1.48 22.79 -48.81
C GLU A 6 -0.68 22.92 -47.52
N GLU A 7 -1.33 22.78 -46.34
CA GLU A 7 -0.64 22.77 -45.08
C GLU A 7 0.26 21.53 -44.91
N ILE A 8 -0.16 20.38 -45.42
CA ILE A 8 0.64 19.16 -45.43
C ILE A 8 1.86 19.33 -46.36
N LYS A 9 1.72 19.90 -47.55
CA LYS A 9 2.83 20.18 -48.47
C LYS A 9 3.84 21.12 -47.86
N LEU A 10 3.39 22.18 -47.18
CA LEU A 10 4.27 23.14 -46.51
C LEU A 10 5.03 22.49 -45.37
N LEU A 11 4.39 21.58 -44.61
CA LEU A 11 5.04 20.82 -43.53
C LEU A 11 6.10 19.87 -44.11
N ILE A 12 5.82 19.18 -45.20
CA ILE A 12 6.80 18.31 -45.89
C ILE A 12 8.01 19.12 -46.33
N GLU A 13 7.79 20.26 -46.98
CA GLU A 13 8.87 21.14 -47.45
C GLU A 13 9.72 21.68 -46.30
N LYS A 14 9.12 21.97 -45.14
CA LYS A 14 9.86 22.37 -43.93
C LYS A 14 10.67 21.21 -43.35
N LEU A 15 10.12 19.99 -43.33
CA LEU A 15 10.81 18.78 -42.87
C LEU A 15 11.97 18.40 -43.77
N GLU A 16 11.84 18.57 -45.11
CA GLU A 16 12.92 18.30 -46.07
C GLU A 16 14.09 19.30 -45.95
N LYS A 17 13.84 20.50 -45.40
CA LYS A 17 14.87 21.51 -45.14
C LYS A 17 15.61 21.32 -43.83
N VAL A 18 15.13 20.41 -42.94
CA VAL A 18 15.85 20.13 -41.69
C VAL A 18 17.09 19.30 -42.02
N LYS A 19 18.25 19.84 -41.73
CA LYS A 19 19.51 19.13 -41.94
C LYS A 19 19.58 17.93 -41.00
N LYS A 20 20.12 16.83 -41.49
CA LYS A 20 20.30 15.60 -40.70
C LYS A 20 21.14 15.84 -39.45
N GLU A 21 22.09 16.78 -39.51
CA GLU A 21 22.93 17.21 -38.41
C GLU A 21 22.10 17.89 -37.28
N ASP A 22 21.16 18.79 -37.64
CA ASP A 22 20.30 19.48 -36.68
C ASP A 22 19.36 18.49 -35.94
N LEU A 23 18.90 17.48 -36.66
CA LEU A 23 18.10 16.39 -36.06
C LEU A 23 18.94 15.53 -35.10
N GLN A 24 20.19 15.25 -35.46
CA GLN A 24 21.10 14.47 -34.62
C GLN A 24 21.40 15.22 -33.33
N GLU A 25 21.73 16.49 -33.41
CA GLU A 25 22.00 17.36 -32.25
C GLU A 25 20.78 17.44 -31.31
N LEU A 26 19.58 17.58 -31.87
CA LEU A 26 18.34 17.61 -31.11
C LEU A 26 18.05 16.27 -30.40
N ILE A 27 18.32 15.15 -31.06
CA ILE A 27 18.16 13.80 -30.49
C ILE A 27 19.19 13.62 -29.36
N GLU A 28 20.45 13.99 -29.53
CA GLU A 28 21.47 13.86 -28.50
C GLU A 28 21.16 14.72 -27.26
N SER A 29 20.70 15.96 -27.49
CA SER A 29 20.27 16.86 -26.41
C SER A 29 19.13 16.31 -25.63
N ASN A 30 18.08 15.80 -26.29
CA ASN A 30 16.93 15.20 -25.64
C ASN A 30 17.30 13.90 -24.88
N LEU A 31 18.19 13.09 -25.45
CA LEU A 31 18.71 11.88 -24.80
C LEU A 31 19.48 12.20 -23.52
N LYS A 32 20.24 13.28 -23.52
CA LYS A 32 20.94 13.78 -22.32
C LYS A 32 19.95 14.20 -21.25
N ILE A 33 18.94 15.01 -21.60
CA ILE A 33 17.90 15.44 -20.66
C ILE A 33 17.15 14.24 -20.06
N LEU A 34 16.82 13.23 -20.87
CA LEU A 34 16.14 12.02 -20.39
C LEU A 34 17.03 11.21 -19.43
N LYS A 35 18.35 11.12 -19.70
CA LYS A 35 19.30 10.47 -18.78
C LYS A 35 19.40 11.21 -17.45
N ASP A 36 19.50 12.53 -17.49
CA ASP A 36 19.60 13.35 -16.29
C ASP A 36 18.31 13.27 -15.45
N LEU A 37 17.14 13.25 -16.10
CA LEU A 37 15.84 13.03 -15.45
C LEU A 37 15.75 11.63 -14.82
N ALA A 38 16.21 10.59 -15.51
CA ALA A 38 16.21 9.23 -14.96
C ALA A 38 17.08 9.14 -13.70
N LEU A 39 18.28 9.73 -13.72
CA LEU A 39 19.16 9.78 -12.55
C LEU A 39 18.54 10.57 -11.39
N ALA A 40 17.88 11.69 -11.68
CA ALA A 40 17.19 12.49 -10.66
C ALA A 40 16.00 11.72 -10.02
N VAL A 41 15.24 10.99 -10.83
CA VAL A 41 14.15 10.13 -10.35
C VAL A 41 14.67 9.00 -9.47
N ASP A 42 15.76 8.33 -9.88
CA ASP A 42 16.37 7.26 -9.08
C ASP A 42 16.94 7.79 -7.76
N ALA A 43 17.59 8.94 -7.76
CA ALA A 43 18.11 9.57 -6.55
C ALA A 43 16.97 9.98 -5.59
N ASN A 44 15.88 10.52 -6.14
CA ASN A 44 14.70 10.89 -5.34
C ASN A 44 13.99 9.66 -4.78
N ASN A 45 13.83 8.61 -5.59
CA ASN A 45 13.27 7.34 -5.14
C ASN A 45 14.12 6.72 -4.04
N LYS A 46 15.44 6.74 -4.16
CA LYS A 46 16.34 6.25 -3.12
C LYS A 46 16.18 7.03 -1.81
N GLN A 47 16.11 8.37 -1.87
CA GLN A 47 15.86 9.19 -0.68
C GLN A 47 14.48 8.90 -0.04
N ILE A 48 13.46 8.68 -0.86
CA ILE A 48 12.12 8.30 -0.39
C ILE A 48 12.18 6.93 0.28
N ILE A 49 12.83 5.95 -0.36
CA ILE A 49 13.02 4.61 0.19
C ILE A 49 13.79 4.68 1.51
N ASP A 50 14.91 5.41 1.58
CA ASP A 50 15.72 5.57 2.79
C ASP A 50 14.92 6.24 3.94
N ARG A 51 13.99 7.15 3.62
CA ARG A 51 13.08 7.74 4.60
C ARG A 51 11.99 6.76 5.04
N LEU A 52 11.43 6.00 4.09
CA LEU A 52 10.39 5.03 4.35
C LEU A 52 10.92 3.79 5.08
N ASP A 53 12.20 3.48 4.95
CA ASP A 53 12.82 2.32 5.61
C ASP A 53 13.31 2.60 7.02
N LYS A 54 13.29 3.86 7.47
CA LYS A 54 13.56 4.14 8.88
C LYS A 54 12.43 3.58 9.73
N THR A 55 12.77 2.65 10.59
CA THR A 55 11.84 2.15 11.61
C THR A 55 11.59 3.28 12.60
N PRO A 56 10.35 3.56 12.98
CA PRO A 56 10.05 4.58 13.99
C PRO A 56 10.84 4.33 15.29
N GLU A 57 11.27 5.41 15.98
CA GLU A 57 12.05 5.31 17.21
C GLU A 57 11.35 4.52 18.31
N TRP A 58 9.99 4.53 18.32
CA TRP A 58 9.18 3.78 19.25
C TRP A 58 9.12 2.26 18.96
N TYR A 59 9.65 1.84 17.79
CA TYR A 59 9.64 0.43 17.37
C TYR A 59 10.88 -0.29 17.92
N ASN A 60 10.64 -1.32 18.72
CA ASN A 60 11.71 -2.13 19.30
C ASN A 60 11.95 -3.39 18.46
N LYS A 61 13.20 -3.65 18.06
CA LYS A 61 13.61 -4.84 17.29
C LYS A 61 13.25 -6.17 17.96
N ASP A 62 13.23 -6.21 19.30
CA ASP A 62 12.82 -7.42 20.04
C ASP A 62 11.34 -7.78 19.81
N ARG A 63 10.53 -6.79 19.41
CA ARG A 63 9.15 -6.99 18.97
C ARG A 63 9.07 -7.62 17.57
N GLU A 64 10.03 -7.32 16.70
CA GLU A 64 10.05 -7.86 15.34
C GLU A 64 10.13 -9.38 15.34
N GLU A 65 10.93 -9.95 16.24
CA GLU A 65 11.08 -11.41 16.37
C GLU A 65 9.81 -12.06 16.92
N LYS A 66 9.14 -11.43 17.88
CA LYS A 66 7.84 -11.89 18.41
C LYS A 66 6.71 -11.75 17.40
N LEU A 67 6.73 -10.71 16.57
CA LEU A 67 5.74 -10.51 15.50
C LEU A 67 5.92 -11.49 14.34
N ARG A 68 7.14 -11.99 14.10
CA ARG A 68 7.40 -13.00 13.07
C ARG A 68 6.83 -14.37 13.42
N ASN A 69 6.65 -14.66 14.70
CA ASN A 69 6.09 -15.90 15.20
C ASN A 69 5.00 -15.63 16.24
N PRO A 70 3.84 -15.06 15.86
CA PRO A 70 2.74 -14.89 16.79
C PRO A 70 2.27 -16.29 17.23
N THR A 71 2.47 -16.60 18.49
CA THR A 71 2.00 -17.83 19.12
C THR A 71 0.59 -17.61 19.66
N VAL A 72 -0.36 -17.36 18.76
CA VAL A 72 -1.77 -17.46 19.14
C VAL A 72 -2.13 -18.93 19.13
N ASP A 73 -2.57 -19.44 20.27
CA ASP A 73 -3.01 -20.83 20.32
C ASP A 73 -4.23 -21.04 19.38
N PRO A 74 -4.37 -22.24 18.81
CA PRO A 74 -5.44 -22.51 17.83
C PRO A 74 -6.87 -22.33 18.37
N VAL A 75 -7.07 -22.43 19.69
CA VAL A 75 -8.39 -22.25 20.32
C VAL A 75 -8.74 -20.78 20.32
N THR A 76 -7.82 -19.93 20.78
CA THR A 76 -7.99 -18.45 20.75
C THR A 76 -8.19 -17.96 19.32
N ALA A 77 -7.40 -18.44 18.36
CA ALA A 77 -7.59 -18.07 16.94
C ALA A 77 -9.00 -18.38 16.44
N ARG A 78 -9.53 -19.58 16.72
CA ARG A 78 -10.90 -19.96 16.32
C ARG A 78 -11.96 -19.13 17.02
N GLN A 79 -11.76 -18.77 18.29
CA GLN A 79 -12.70 -17.91 19.03
C GLN A 79 -12.75 -16.51 18.41
N VAL A 80 -11.59 -15.93 18.07
CA VAL A 80 -11.50 -14.64 17.38
C VAL A 80 -12.22 -14.70 16.04
N GLN A 81 -11.92 -15.68 15.21
CA GLN A 81 -12.55 -15.89 13.91
C GLN A 81 -14.07 -16.02 14.06
N SER A 82 -14.54 -16.86 14.99
CA SER A 82 -15.96 -17.06 15.24
C SER A 82 -16.67 -15.77 15.64
N LYS A 83 -16.05 -14.97 16.52
CA LYS A 83 -16.59 -13.68 16.95
C LYS A 83 -16.71 -12.71 15.78
N ILE A 84 -15.67 -12.57 14.99
CA ILE A 84 -15.66 -11.64 13.84
C ILE A 84 -16.70 -12.08 12.81
N PHE A 85 -16.81 -13.37 12.52
CA PHE A 85 -17.78 -13.89 11.57
C PHE A 85 -19.25 -13.75 12.03
N GLN A 86 -19.51 -13.61 13.32
CA GLN A 86 -20.86 -13.27 13.79
C GLN A 86 -21.33 -11.90 13.26
N PHE A 87 -20.43 -10.95 13.10
CA PHE A 87 -20.73 -9.58 12.71
C PHE A 87 -20.42 -9.28 11.24
N ALA A 88 -19.31 -9.79 10.73
CA ALA A 88 -18.80 -9.47 9.39
C ALA A 88 -19.02 -10.60 8.37
N ARG A 89 -19.95 -11.51 8.60
CA ARG A 89 -20.06 -12.83 7.99
C ARG A 89 -20.19 -12.89 6.47
N THR A 90 -20.71 -11.91 5.78
CA THR A 90 -21.16 -12.15 4.40
C THR A 90 -20.72 -11.10 3.37
N ASN A 91 -20.26 -9.94 3.78
CA ASN A 91 -20.05 -8.84 2.85
C ASN A 91 -18.76 -8.04 3.14
N ILE A 92 -17.66 -8.72 3.42
CA ILE A 92 -16.36 -8.02 3.47
C ILE A 92 -15.97 -7.69 2.03
N TYR A 93 -16.39 -6.51 1.57
CA TYR A 93 -16.10 -6.06 0.23
C TYR A 93 -14.68 -5.52 0.12
N ASN A 94 -14.28 -4.68 1.06
CA ASN A 94 -12.90 -4.24 1.25
C ASN A 94 -12.52 -4.41 2.72
N SER A 95 -11.34 -4.92 2.99
CA SER A 95 -10.78 -5.07 4.35
C SER A 95 -9.51 -4.26 4.52
N LEU A 96 -9.23 -3.85 5.74
CA LEU A 96 -7.94 -3.30 6.16
C LEU A 96 -7.44 -4.13 7.35
N GLU A 97 -6.25 -4.69 7.23
CA GLU A 97 -5.52 -5.31 8.32
C GLU A 97 -4.35 -4.41 8.72
N ILE A 98 -4.32 -3.99 10.00
CA ILE A 98 -3.27 -3.15 10.57
C ILE A 98 -2.32 -4.04 11.36
N GLY A 99 -1.02 -4.00 11.02
CA GLY A 99 -0.01 -4.85 11.61
C GLY A 99 -0.21 -6.33 11.31
N PRO A 100 -0.34 -6.74 10.04
CA PRO A 100 -0.66 -8.12 9.66
C PRO A 100 0.45 -9.12 10.03
N GLY A 101 1.67 -8.65 10.29
CA GLY A 101 2.82 -9.50 10.56
C GLY A 101 3.04 -10.54 9.46
N ASN A 102 3.06 -11.82 9.83
CA ASN A 102 3.18 -12.92 8.86
C ASN A 102 1.84 -13.30 8.17
N GLY A 103 0.76 -12.54 8.42
CA GLY A 103 -0.55 -12.78 7.82
C GLY A 103 -1.32 -13.95 8.43
N MET A 104 -1.25 -14.14 9.75
CA MET A 104 -1.95 -15.24 10.43
C MET A 104 -3.45 -15.26 10.13
N PHE A 105 -4.10 -14.10 10.20
CA PHE A 105 -5.54 -13.95 9.98
C PHE A 105 -5.90 -13.43 8.58
N SER A 106 -4.90 -13.06 7.76
CA SER A 106 -5.12 -12.38 6.49
C SER A 106 -6.02 -13.16 5.51
N MET A 107 -6.00 -14.49 5.56
CA MET A 107 -6.86 -15.33 4.73
C MET A 107 -8.29 -15.45 5.27
N ASP A 108 -8.46 -15.36 6.58
CA ASP A 108 -9.76 -15.53 7.24
C ASP A 108 -10.68 -14.34 6.98
N PHE A 109 -10.09 -13.14 6.93
CA PHE A 109 -10.79 -11.87 6.73
C PHE A 109 -10.60 -11.29 5.34
N ARG A 110 -10.24 -12.12 4.38
CA ARG A 110 -10.05 -11.67 3.00
C ARG A 110 -11.33 -11.06 2.44
N ALA A 111 -11.18 -9.88 1.89
CA ALA A 111 -12.27 -9.19 1.21
C ALA A 111 -12.42 -9.69 -0.24
N TRP A 112 -13.61 -9.52 -0.79
CA TRP A 112 -13.93 -9.90 -2.17
C TRP A 112 -13.22 -9.05 -3.20
N ARG A 113 -13.03 -7.74 -2.91
CA ARG A 113 -12.49 -6.79 -3.86
C ARG A 113 -11.09 -6.35 -3.49
N LEU A 114 -10.89 -5.65 -2.37
CA LEU A 114 -9.59 -5.12 -1.99
C LEU A 114 -9.25 -5.53 -0.56
N ASN A 115 -8.02 -5.96 -0.40
CA ASN A 115 -7.43 -6.26 0.90
C ASN A 115 -6.26 -5.30 1.08
N TYR A 116 -6.43 -4.35 1.98
CA TYR A 116 -5.41 -3.41 2.40
C TYR A 116 -4.63 -3.99 3.58
N PHE A 117 -3.32 -3.89 3.50
CA PHE A 117 -2.39 -4.28 4.56
C PHE A 117 -1.56 -3.05 4.91
N LEU A 118 -1.60 -2.65 6.17
CA LEU A 118 -0.88 -1.50 6.69
C LEU A 118 0.10 -1.95 7.76
N ASP A 119 1.39 -1.72 7.55
CA ASP A 119 2.44 -2.10 8.50
C ASP A 119 3.54 -1.02 8.52
N ILE A 120 4.39 -1.06 9.54
CA ILE A 120 5.59 -0.22 9.61
C ILE A 120 6.72 -0.71 8.71
N THR A 121 6.59 -1.90 8.13
CA THR A 121 7.59 -2.52 7.26
C THR A 121 6.98 -3.13 6.01
N HIS A 122 7.71 -3.12 4.91
CA HIS A 122 7.35 -3.86 3.70
C HIS A 122 7.65 -5.36 3.79
N ALA A 123 8.34 -5.81 4.84
CA ALA A 123 8.71 -7.22 5.02
C ALA A 123 7.49 -8.16 5.10
N VAL A 124 6.30 -7.63 5.44
CA VAL A 124 5.04 -8.39 5.53
C VAL A 124 4.47 -8.79 4.16
N GLU A 125 4.88 -8.12 3.09
CA GLU A 125 4.28 -8.31 1.76
C GLU A 125 4.46 -9.74 1.22
N ASN A 126 5.69 -10.25 1.20
CA ASN A 126 5.98 -11.58 0.66
C ASN A 126 5.32 -12.71 1.46
N PRO A 127 5.41 -12.76 2.80
CA PRO A 127 4.70 -13.76 3.59
C PRO A 127 3.20 -13.78 3.34
N ILE A 128 2.58 -12.61 3.23
CA ILE A 128 1.14 -12.50 2.99
C ILE A 128 0.80 -12.92 1.56
N ARG A 129 1.51 -12.41 0.54
CA ARG A 129 1.26 -12.80 -0.86
C ARG A 129 1.33 -14.31 -1.06
N ASN A 130 2.27 -14.98 -0.42
CA ASN A 130 2.43 -16.44 -0.51
C ASN A 130 1.24 -17.23 0.05
N LYS A 131 0.42 -16.63 0.89
CA LYS A 131 -0.82 -17.26 1.41
C LYS A 131 -1.99 -17.14 0.44
N PHE A 132 -1.94 -16.20 -0.50
CA PHE A 132 -3.01 -15.96 -1.46
C PHE A 132 -2.71 -16.61 -2.81
N ASN A 133 -3.76 -17.10 -3.47
CA ASN A 133 -3.63 -17.53 -4.86
C ASN A 133 -3.17 -16.35 -5.73
N VAL A 134 -2.28 -16.59 -6.69
CA VAL A 134 -1.72 -15.57 -7.59
C VAL A 134 -2.81 -14.72 -8.27
N ARG A 135 -3.96 -15.30 -8.57
CA ARG A 135 -5.11 -14.59 -9.15
C ARG A 135 -5.67 -13.48 -8.24
N HIS A 136 -5.44 -13.59 -6.93
CA HIS A 136 -5.87 -12.59 -5.95
C HIS A 136 -4.83 -11.48 -5.71
N HIS A 137 -3.59 -11.65 -6.14
CA HIS A 137 -2.51 -10.68 -5.87
C HIS A 137 -2.85 -9.26 -6.35
N LYS A 138 -3.60 -9.10 -7.43
CA LYS A 138 -4.05 -7.79 -7.94
C LYS A 138 -4.99 -7.04 -6.98
N TYR A 139 -5.60 -7.75 -6.05
CA TYR A 139 -6.51 -7.21 -5.04
C TYR A 139 -5.85 -6.97 -3.69
N LEU A 140 -4.56 -7.28 -3.55
CA LEU A 140 -3.78 -7.03 -2.34
C LEU A 140 -3.06 -5.70 -2.49
N LYS A 141 -3.22 -4.81 -1.50
CA LYS A 141 -2.60 -3.50 -1.45
C LYS A 141 -1.82 -3.38 -0.15
N PHE A 142 -0.52 -3.16 -0.28
CA PHE A 142 0.39 -3.04 0.84
C PHE A 142 0.82 -1.59 0.98
N TYR A 143 0.70 -1.06 2.19
CA TYR A 143 1.12 0.28 2.52
C TYR A 143 2.01 0.25 3.76
N LYS A 144 3.07 1.04 3.72
CA LYS A 144 3.89 1.31 4.87
C LYS A 144 3.40 2.57 5.56
N THR A 145 3.32 2.54 6.89
CA THR A 145 3.09 3.72 7.71
C THR A 145 4.30 3.99 8.60
N GLN A 146 4.59 5.26 8.85
CA GLN A 146 5.58 5.67 9.84
C GLN A 146 4.93 6.18 11.13
N ASP A 147 3.64 6.47 11.04
CA ASP A 147 2.80 7.02 12.10
C ASP A 147 1.60 6.13 12.39
N THR A 148 0.72 6.63 13.23
CA THR A 148 -0.50 5.96 13.69
C THR A 148 -1.70 6.34 12.83
N GLU A 149 -1.55 6.30 11.49
CA GLU A 149 -2.59 6.72 10.55
C GLU A 149 -2.77 5.77 9.38
N CYS A 150 -3.95 5.79 8.79
CA CYS A 150 -4.30 5.06 7.59
C CYS A 150 -4.41 6.00 6.37
N SER A 151 -3.54 7.01 6.26
CA SER A 151 -3.62 8.09 5.26
C SER A 151 -3.69 7.60 3.82
N ASN A 152 -3.04 6.47 3.53
CA ASN A 152 -3.05 5.84 2.20
C ASN A 152 -4.34 5.07 1.89
N ILE A 153 -5.25 4.91 2.85
CA ILE A 153 -6.51 4.20 2.67
C ILE A 153 -7.61 5.21 2.38
N PRO A 154 -8.40 5.05 1.29
CA PRO A 154 -9.47 5.98 0.96
C PRO A 154 -10.53 6.06 2.05
N GLN A 155 -11.09 7.26 2.24
CA GLN A 155 -12.20 7.49 3.16
C GLN A 155 -13.42 6.64 2.78
N GLY A 156 -14.11 6.08 3.77
CA GLY A 156 -15.34 5.33 3.57
C GLY A 156 -15.18 4.15 2.61
N SER A 157 -14.03 3.48 2.63
CA SER A 157 -13.72 2.42 1.67
C SER A 157 -13.77 1.00 2.26
N CYS A 158 -13.63 0.84 3.57
CA CYS A 158 -13.51 -0.46 4.22
C CYS A 158 -14.79 -0.90 4.93
N ASN A 159 -15.18 -2.15 4.74
CA ASN A 159 -16.27 -2.78 5.49
C ASN A 159 -15.78 -3.37 6.82
N LEU A 160 -14.51 -3.80 6.84
CA LEU A 160 -13.86 -4.40 7.99
C LEU A 160 -12.48 -3.79 8.18
N VAL A 161 -12.20 -3.36 9.40
CA VAL A 161 -10.84 -3.10 9.88
C VAL A 161 -10.51 -4.13 10.96
N PHE A 162 -9.36 -4.75 10.84
CA PHE A 162 -8.90 -5.78 11.75
C PHE A 162 -7.47 -5.51 12.21
N SER A 163 -7.18 -5.77 13.47
CA SER A 163 -5.83 -5.75 14.02
C SER A 163 -5.72 -6.71 15.18
N TRP A 164 -4.71 -7.56 15.12
CA TRP A 164 -4.39 -8.50 16.20
C TRP A 164 -2.92 -8.35 16.57
N ASP A 165 -2.65 -8.38 17.89
CA ASP A 165 -1.30 -8.34 18.47
C ASP A 165 -0.43 -7.13 18.06
N THR A 166 -1.09 -6.04 17.63
CA THR A 166 -0.44 -4.80 17.19
C THR A 166 -0.72 -3.66 18.15
N PHE A 167 -1.97 -3.43 18.51
CA PHE A 167 -2.37 -2.32 19.39
C PHE A 167 -1.91 -2.48 20.83
N VAL A 168 -1.53 -3.68 21.23
CA VAL A 168 -0.91 -3.96 22.53
C VAL A 168 0.44 -3.24 22.72
N PHE A 169 1.04 -2.76 21.63
CA PHE A 169 2.31 -2.05 21.65
C PHE A 169 2.16 -0.53 21.61
N PHE A 170 0.95 -0.03 21.45
CA PHE A 170 0.68 1.40 21.29
C PHE A 170 0.37 2.07 22.62
N THR A 171 0.77 3.34 22.74
CA THR A 171 0.30 4.19 23.81
C THR A 171 -1.17 4.54 23.60
N GLN A 172 -1.85 4.97 24.65
CA GLN A 172 -3.23 5.43 24.57
C GLN A 172 -3.43 6.53 23.51
N GLN A 173 -2.46 7.43 23.37
CA GLN A 173 -2.50 8.49 22.36
C GLN A 173 -2.46 7.92 20.93
N HIS A 174 -1.58 6.95 20.68
CA HIS A 174 -1.49 6.29 19.39
C HIS A 174 -2.78 5.52 19.06
N ILE A 175 -3.37 4.85 20.04
CA ILE A 175 -4.65 4.15 19.87
C ILE A 175 -5.76 5.13 19.48
N GLN A 176 -5.84 6.29 20.17
CA GLN A 176 -6.84 7.32 19.84
C GLN A 176 -6.69 7.86 18.43
N GLN A 177 -5.45 8.12 17.98
CA GLN A 177 -5.17 8.56 16.61
C GLN A 177 -5.61 7.52 15.58
N TYR A 178 -5.24 6.26 15.79
CA TYR A 178 -5.69 5.18 14.91
C TYR A 178 -7.20 5.03 14.89
N LEU A 179 -7.88 5.08 16.03
CA LEU A 179 -9.34 4.98 16.10
C LEU A 179 -10.03 6.11 15.33
N HIS A 180 -9.50 7.33 15.42
CA HIS A 180 -10.00 8.45 14.64
C HIS A 180 -9.88 8.18 13.13
N ASP A 181 -8.75 7.67 12.69
CA ASP A 181 -8.50 7.43 11.27
C ASP A 181 -9.21 6.16 10.77
N ILE A 182 -9.33 5.13 11.59
CA ILE A 182 -10.16 3.95 11.32
C ILE A 182 -11.62 4.34 11.08
N LYS A 183 -12.15 5.26 11.89
CA LYS A 183 -13.51 5.80 11.67
C LYS A 183 -13.64 6.46 10.30
N ARG A 184 -12.61 7.15 9.83
CA ARG A 184 -12.57 7.80 8.50
C ARG A 184 -12.62 6.77 7.37
N VAL A 185 -11.86 5.68 7.48
CA VAL A 185 -11.76 4.67 6.41
C VAL A 185 -12.93 3.70 6.38
N LEU A 186 -13.65 3.53 7.48
CA LEU A 186 -14.84 2.67 7.53
C LEU A 186 -16.03 3.29 6.79
N ILE A 187 -16.78 2.45 6.10
CA ILE A 187 -18.11 2.81 5.58
C ILE A 187 -19.11 2.90 6.74
N PRO A 188 -20.24 3.60 6.57
CA PRO A 188 -21.35 3.49 7.52
C PRO A 188 -21.79 2.03 7.69
N GLY A 189 -21.85 1.56 8.93
CA GLY A 189 -22.16 0.16 9.24
C GLY A 189 -21.00 -0.83 9.10
N GLY A 190 -19.79 -0.34 8.80
CA GLY A 190 -18.57 -1.14 8.82
C GLY A 190 -18.14 -1.53 10.24
N TYR A 191 -17.32 -2.55 10.34
CA TYR A 191 -16.87 -3.13 11.62
C TYR A 191 -15.38 -2.93 11.83
N CYS A 192 -15.02 -2.70 13.09
CA CYS A 192 -13.63 -2.67 13.53
C CYS A 192 -13.42 -3.65 14.67
N PHE A 193 -12.41 -4.51 14.53
CA PHE A 193 -11.99 -5.46 15.56
C PHE A 193 -10.52 -5.25 15.85
N ILE A 194 -10.23 -4.84 17.07
CA ILE A 194 -8.87 -4.55 17.54
C ILE A 194 -8.66 -5.28 18.86
N GLN A 195 -7.57 -6.04 18.93
CA GLN A 195 -7.08 -6.56 20.20
C GLN A 195 -6.11 -5.51 20.78
N TYR A 196 -6.36 -5.12 22.02
CA TYR A 196 -5.49 -4.25 22.81
C TYR A 196 -5.39 -4.78 24.25
N ALA A 197 -4.36 -4.40 24.98
CA ALA A 197 -4.16 -4.75 26.38
C ALA A 197 -4.54 -3.58 27.29
#